data_ea9272894f7419f7620779ba9afef75e
#
_entry.id   ea9272894f7419f7620779ba9afef75e
#
_cell.length_a   1.000
_cell.length_b   1.000
_cell.length_c   1.000
_cell.angle_alpha   90.00
_cell.angle_beta   90.00
_cell.angle_gamma   90.00
#
_symmetry.space_group_name_H-M   'P 1'
#
loop_
_entity.id
_entity.type
_entity.pdbx_description
1 polymer ?
#
loop_
_entity_poly.entity_id
_entity_poly.type
_entity_poly.pdbx_seq_one_letter_code
_entity_poly.pdbx_strand_id
1 'polypeptide(L)'
;DLFIGTNGGEWRCFQSESGVITPENLNIELQTSIGGYKCKPVITPHGIVFVQKHGATIRELAYNVLANSTEGYSSENLSILAEHLFENNIKRIVYQAEPYSILWIVTEDFKLVGLTYIKEHEIIAFHTHNPSNTLYHDVAVIPGFLNDELWVTVSRYLDGQYKTHQEVLVWRPL
;
A
#
# COMPACT_ATOMS: atom_id res chain seq x y z
N ASP A 1 -4.59 -15.47 -11.28
CA ASP A 1 -5.82 -14.76 -10.84
C ASP A 1 -5.69 -13.26 -11.14
N LEU A 2 -6.81 -12.60 -11.44
CA LEU A 2 -6.92 -11.16 -11.55
C LEU A 2 -7.81 -10.65 -10.40
N PHE A 3 -7.36 -9.62 -9.70
CA PHE A 3 -8.17 -8.93 -8.67
C PHE A 3 -8.64 -7.58 -9.16
N ILE A 4 -9.93 -7.32 -8.98
CA ILE A 4 -10.57 -6.06 -9.33
C ILE A 4 -11.12 -5.43 -8.06
N GLY A 5 -10.50 -4.31 -7.62
CA GLY A 5 -11.02 -3.49 -6.56
C GLY A 5 -12.06 -2.51 -7.08
N THR A 6 -13.22 -2.48 -6.46
CA THR A 6 -14.29 -1.52 -6.74
C THR A 6 -14.68 -0.79 -5.47
N ASN A 7 -15.45 0.28 -5.59
CA ASN A 7 -15.98 0.97 -4.40
C ASN A 7 -16.96 0.10 -3.57
N GLY A 8 -17.50 -0.96 -4.15
CA GLY A 8 -18.45 -1.87 -3.50
C GLY A 8 -17.83 -3.19 -3.00
N GLY A 9 -16.58 -3.48 -3.33
CA GLY A 9 -15.93 -4.71 -2.90
C GLY A 9 -14.77 -5.12 -3.80
N GLU A 10 -14.07 -6.17 -3.37
CA GLU A 10 -12.92 -6.78 -4.03
C GLU A 10 -13.36 -8.08 -4.69
N TRP A 11 -13.12 -8.18 -5.98
CA TRP A 11 -13.52 -9.29 -6.82
C TRP A 11 -12.31 -10.07 -7.30
N ARG A 12 -12.40 -11.38 -7.28
CA ARG A 12 -11.42 -12.29 -7.87
C ARG A 12 -11.96 -12.83 -9.19
N CYS A 13 -11.18 -12.69 -10.24
CA CYS A 13 -11.43 -13.30 -11.54
C CYS A 13 -10.44 -14.44 -11.72
N PHE A 14 -10.94 -15.64 -11.94
CA PHE A 14 -10.13 -16.84 -12.10
C PHE A 14 -10.80 -17.81 -13.07
N GLN A 15 -10.08 -18.83 -13.46
CA GLN A 15 -10.59 -19.87 -14.36
C GLN A 15 -11.00 -21.12 -13.57
N SER A 16 -12.02 -21.83 -14.06
CA SER A 16 -12.50 -23.08 -13.46
C SER A 16 -11.60 -24.27 -13.75
N GLU A 17 -10.79 -24.23 -14.81
CA GLU A 17 -9.91 -25.31 -15.25
C GLU A 17 -8.51 -24.77 -15.52
N SER A 18 -7.49 -25.62 -15.55
CA SER A 18 -6.12 -25.21 -15.84
C SER A 18 -5.98 -24.71 -17.29
N GLY A 19 -5.39 -23.52 -17.48
CA GLY A 19 -5.17 -22.95 -18.81
C GLY A 19 -5.21 -21.42 -18.84
N VAL A 20 -5.62 -20.84 -19.94
CA VAL A 20 -5.77 -19.40 -20.16
C VAL A 20 -7.20 -18.98 -19.84
N ILE A 21 -7.39 -17.84 -19.25
CA ILE A 21 -8.72 -17.25 -19.03
C ILE A 21 -9.36 -16.94 -20.36
N THR A 22 -10.54 -17.55 -20.62
CA THR A 22 -11.39 -17.28 -21.80
C THR A 22 -12.78 -16.86 -21.33
N PRO A 23 -13.61 -16.27 -22.20
CA PRO A 23 -14.98 -15.90 -21.83
C PRO A 23 -15.84 -17.07 -21.34
N GLU A 24 -15.55 -18.29 -21.77
CA GLU A 24 -16.32 -19.50 -21.44
C GLU A 24 -15.92 -20.10 -20.07
N ASN A 25 -14.68 -19.85 -19.59
CA ASN A 25 -14.17 -20.43 -18.35
C ASN A 25 -13.89 -19.40 -17.24
N LEU A 26 -14.27 -18.15 -17.45
CA LEU A 26 -14.10 -17.07 -16.47
C LEU A 26 -15.12 -17.18 -15.34
N ASN A 27 -14.60 -17.31 -14.12
CA ASN A 27 -15.38 -17.14 -12.89
C ASN A 27 -15.05 -15.81 -12.24
N ILE A 28 -16.07 -15.14 -11.72
CA ILE A 28 -15.94 -13.87 -11.01
C ILE A 28 -16.64 -14.01 -9.66
N GLU A 29 -15.88 -13.88 -8.59
CA GLU A 29 -16.38 -14.04 -7.23
C GLU A 29 -16.05 -12.81 -6.36
N LEU A 30 -17.04 -12.37 -5.59
CA LEU A 30 -16.83 -11.35 -4.56
C LEU A 30 -16.07 -11.97 -3.39
N GLN A 31 -14.89 -11.44 -3.09
CA GLN A 31 -14.09 -11.91 -1.96
C GLN A 31 -14.38 -11.13 -0.69
N THR A 32 -14.46 -9.80 -0.77
CA THR A 32 -14.88 -8.96 0.35
C THR A 32 -15.76 -7.80 -0.13
N SER A 33 -16.63 -7.28 0.76
CA SER A 33 -17.54 -6.17 0.47
C SER A 33 -17.07 -4.84 1.08
N ILE A 34 -15.74 -4.68 1.27
CA ILE A 34 -15.16 -3.51 1.94
C ILE A 34 -15.11 -2.31 1.01
N GLY A 35 -14.67 -2.53 -0.21
CA GLY A 35 -14.51 -1.52 -1.24
C GLY A 35 -13.21 -0.72 -1.14
N GLY A 36 -12.67 -0.38 -2.31
CA GLY A 36 -11.41 0.35 -2.46
C GLY A 36 -11.61 1.84 -2.72
N TYR A 37 -10.61 2.63 -2.32
CA TYR A 37 -10.47 4.04 -2.62
C TYR A 37 -9.73 4.25 -3.95
N LYS A 38 -9.72 5.47 -4.49
CA LYS A 38 -9.03 5.85 -5.76
C LYS A 38 -7.50 5.76 -5.70
N CYS A 39 -6.93 5.20 -4.64
CA CYS A 39 -5.50 4.96 -4.50
C CYS A 39 -5.11 3.62 -5.15
N LYS A 40 -4.03 3.60 -5.94
CA LYS A 40 -3.55 2.38 -6.59
C LYS A 40 -3.11 1.36 -5.52
N PRO A 41 -3.62 0.13 -5.53
CA PRO A 41 -3.16 -0.93 -4.63
C PRO A 41 -1.73 -1.35 -4.95
N VAL A 42 -1.05 -1.95 -3.98
CA VAL A 42 0.29 -2.50 -4.13
C VAL A 42 0.31 -3.98 -3.77
N ILE A 43 1.16 -4.72 -4.46
CA ILE A 43 1.38 -6.15 -4.20
C ILE A 43 2.57 -6.26 -3.26
N THR A 44 2.38 -7.02 -2.19
CA THR A 44 3.41 -7.41 -1.23
C THR A 44 3.59 -8.93 -1.26
N PRO A 45 4.63 -9.50 -0.67
CA PRO A 45 4.78 -10.95 -0.56
C PRO A 45 3.62 -11.65 0.17
N HIS A 46 2.86 -10.91 0.99
CA HIS A 46 1.80 -11.46 1.82
C HIS A 46 0.40 -11.31 1.21
N GLY A 47 0.22 -10.38 0.28
CA GLY A 47 -1.08 -10.12 -0.32
C GLY A 47 -1.14 -8.78 -1.06
N ILE A 48 -2.34 -8.30 -1.26
CA ILE A 48 -2.61 -7.03 -1.92
C ILE A 48 -2.97 -5.99 -0.85
N VAL A 49 -2.15 -4.94 -0.74
CA VAL A 49 -2.45 -3.82 0.17
C VAL A 49 -3.17 -2.73 -0.60
N PHE A 50 -4.31 -2.29 -0.06
CA PHE A 50 -5.17 -1.28 -0.66
C PHE A 50 -5.73 -0.31 0.40
N VAL A 51 -6.24 0.82 -0.06
CA VAL A 51 -6.92 1.79 0.78
C VAL A 51 -8.42 1.54 0.72
N GLN A 52 -9.06 1.41 1.88
CA GLN A 52 -10.50 1.25 1.99
C GLN A 52 -11.24 2.48 1.45
N LYS A 53 -12.44 2.31 0.95
CA LYS A 53 -13.28 3.28 0.21
C LYS A 53 -13.37 4.71 0.78
N HIS A 54 -13.18 4.90 2.06
CA HIS A 54 -13.21 6.23 2.70
C HIS A 54 -11.85 6.93 2.76
N GLY A 55 -10.78 6.28 2.29
CA GLY A 55 -9.48 6.92 2.11
C GLY A 55 -8.55 6.93 3.32
N ALA A 56 -8.99 6.50 4.50
CA ALA A 56 -8.24 6.62 5.75
C ALA A 56 -7.73 5.29 6.32
N THR A 57 -8.14 4.15 5.79
CA THR A 57 -7.82 2.83 6.33
C THR A 57 -7.03 2.01 5.33
N ILE A 58 -5.91 1.45 5.77
CA ILE A 58 -5.07 0.56 4.97
C ILE A 58 -5.45 -0.88 5.30
N ARG A 59 -5.70 -1.66 4.25
CA ARG A 59 -6.06 -3.07 4.38
C ARG A 59 -5.17 -3.96 3.54
N GLU A 60 -4.96 -5.18 4.02
CA GLU A 60 -4.35 -6.26 3.27
C GLU A 60 -5.42 -7.27 2.86
N LEU A 61 -5.49 -7.61 1.59
CA LEU A 61 -6.26 -8.74 1.08
C LEU A 61 -5.31 -9.92 0.92
N ALA A 62 -5.45 -10.93 1.75
CA ALA A 62 -4.60 -12.11 1.76
C ALA A 62 -5.43 -13.40 1.66
N TYR A 63 -4.85 -14.42 1.05
CA TYR A 63 -5.44 -15.76 1.01
C TYR A 63 -5.25 -16.45 2.35
N ASN A 64 -6.34 -16.87 2.96
CA ASN A 64 -6.32 -17.57 4.23
C ASN A 64 -7.02 -18.92 4.11
N VAL A 65 -6.37 -19.97 4.62
CA VAL A 65 -7.00 -21.27 4.84
C VAL A 65 -7.55 -21.26 6.25
N LEU A 66 -8.85 -21.00 6.39
CA LEU A 66 -9.51 -21.05 7.69
C LEU A 66 -9.59 -22.49 8.19
N ALA A 67 -9.44 -22.70 9.50
CA ALA A 67 -9.42 -24.00 10.16
C ALA A 67 -10.66 -24.88 9.89
N ASN A 68 -11.73 -24.34 9.32
CA ASN A 68 -13.00 -25.01 9.01
C ASN A 68 -13.24 -25.23 7.51
N SER A 69 -12.20 -25.41 6.71
CA SER A 69 -12.28 -25.79 5.27
C SER A 69 -12.86 -24.73 4.32
N THR A 70 -13.05 -23.50 4.74
CA THR A 70 -13.44 -22.43 3.81
C THR A 70 -12.19 -21.68 3.38
N GLU A 71 -11.65 -22.08 2.23
CA GLU A 71 -10.56 -21.35 1.56
C GLU A 71 -11.11 -20.05 0.98
N GLY A 72 -10.40 -18.96 1.15
CA GLY A 72 -10.82 -17.68 0.60
C GLY A 72 -9.88 -16.53 0.93
N TYR A 73 -10.19 -15.38 0.35
CA TYR A 73 -9.50 -14.14 0.66
C TYR A 73 -10.19 -13.42 1.80
N SER A 74 -9.41 -13.00 2.78
CA SER A 74 -9.87 -12.13 3.87
C SER A 74 -9.14 -10.81 3.84
N SER A 75 -9.75 -9.78 4.41
CA SER A 75 -9.15 -8.46 4.47
C SER A 75 -8.91 -8.05 5.91
N GLU A 76 -7.64 -7.78 6.23
CA GLU A 76 -7.18 -7.35 7.54
C GLU A 76 -6.93 -5.82 7.55
N ASN A 77 -7.25 -5.15 8.67
CA ASN A 77 -6.98 -3.74 8.87
C ASN A 77 -5.58 -3.55 9.46
N LEU A 78 -4.63 -3.05 8.66
CA LEU A 78 -3.26 -2.80 9.10
C LEU A 78 -3.12 -1.49 9.88
N SER A 79 -4.01 -0.53 9.71
CA SER A 79 -3.91 0.82 10.29
C SER A 79 -4.75 1.04 11.55
N ILE A 80 -5.33 -0.01 12.13
CA ILE A 80 -6.26 0.10 13.27
C ILE A 80 -5.68 0.86 14.48
N LEU A 81 -4.38 0.73 14.74
CA LEU A 81 -3.70 1.44 15.82
C LEU A 81 -3.13 2.81 15.43
N ALA A 82 -3.25 3.18 14.15
CA ALA A 82 -2.62 4.38 13.58
C ALA A 82 -3.60 5.24 12.76
N GLU A 83 -4.90 5.13 12.99
CA GLU A 83 -5.94 5.86 12.24
C GLU A 83 -5.74 7.37 12.28
N HIS A 84 -5.24 7.91 13.38
CA HIS A 84 -4.92 9.34 13.56
C HIS A 84 -3.90 9.89 12.55
N LEU A 85 -3.10 9.02 11.90
CA LEU A 85 -2.14 9.44 10.89
C LEU A 85 -2.79 9.73 9.53
N PHE A 86 -4.02 9.25 9.30
CA PHE A 86 -4.68 9.23 8.00
C PHE A 86 -6.00 10.01 7.97
N GLU A 87 -6.23 10.93 8.91
CA GLU A 87 -7.43 11.76 8.98
C GLU A 87 -7.70 12.54 7.67
N ASN A 88 -6.64 12.92 6.95
CA ASN A 88 -6.72 13.67 5.70
C ASN A 88 -6.58 12.79 4.44
N ASN A 89 -6.93 11.53 4.55
CA ASN A 89 -6.91 10.54 3.48
C ASN A 89 -5.52 10.22 2.89
N ILE A 90 -5.43 9.06 2.30
CA ILE A 90 -4.23 8.52 1.68
C ILE A 90 -4.28 8.82 0.19
N LYS A 91 -3.24 9.46 -0.33
CA LYS A 91 -3.08 9.81 -1.73
C LYS A 91 -2.37 8.71 -2.52
N ARG A 92 -1.29 8.16 -1.95
CA ARG A 92 -0.43 7.18 -2.60
C ARG A 92 0.13 6.18 -1.60
N ILE A 93 0.24 4.92 -2.03
CA ILE A 93 1.01 3.87 -1.34
C ILE A 93 1.98 3.27 -2.34
N VAL A 94 3.21 2.98 -1.90
CA VAL A 94 4.20 2.17 -2.62
C VAL A 94 4.87 1.22 -1.66
N TYR A 95 5.37 0.09 -2.16
CA TYR A 95 6.07 -0.91 -1.37
C TYR A 95 7.54 -0.97 -1.74
N GLN A 96 8.40 -0.86 -0.75
CA GLN A 96 9.83 -1.06 -0.81
C GLN A 96 10.14 -2.40 -0.15
N ALA A 97 10.58 -3.39 -0.94
CA ALA A 97 10.87 -4.72 -0.43
C ALA A 97 12.19 -4.73 0.35
N GLU A 98 13.23 -4.16 -0.24
CA GLU A 98 14.57 -4.17 0.31
C GLU A 98 15.01 -2.77 0.79
N PRO A 99 15.65 -2.69 1.97
CA PRO A 99 16.12 -3.78 2.84
C PRO A 99 15.15 -4.16 3.97
N TYR A 100 14.02 -3.45 4.19
CA TYR A 100 13.25 -3.60 5.45
C TYR A 100 11.75 -3.78 5.28
N SER A 101 11.24 -4.11 4.10
CA SER A 101 9.79 -4.33 3.86
C SER A 101 8.93 -3.15 4.36
N ILE A 102 9.05 -2.00 3.71
CA ILE A 102 8.37 -0.77 4.12
C ILE A 102 7.29 -0.39 3.09
N LEU A 103 6.07 -0.16 3.57
CA LEU A 103 5.04 0.54 2.82
C LEU A 103 5.18 2.05 3.06
N TRP A 104 5.44 2.79 1.99
CA TRP A 104 5.52 4.25 2.03
C TRP A 104 4.20 4.86 1.59
N ILE A 105 3.71 5.80 2.38
CA ILE A 105 2.37 6.36 2.26
C ILE A 105 2.49 7.88 2.22
N VAL A 106 1.94 8.49 1.18
CA VAL A 106 1.75 9.95 1.10
C VAL A 106 0.28 10.25 1.32
N THR A 107 0.00 11.20 2.21
CA THR A 107 -1.36 11.66 2.52
C THR A 107 -1.74 12.88 1.69
N GLU A 108 -3.03 13.21 1.61
CA GLU A 108 -3.52 14.39 0.87
C GLU A 108 -3.07 15.71 1.53
N ASP A 109 -2.70 15.70 2.81
CA ASP A 109 -2.09 16.84 3.52
C ASP A 109 -0.55 16.84 3.47
N PHE A 110 0.01 16.14 2.46
CA PHE A 110 1.44 16.18 2.10
C PHE A 110 2.40 15.63 3.16
N LYS A 111 1.98 14.71 3.99
CA LYS A 111 2.82 14.00 4.95
C LYS A 111 3.34 12.69 4.34
N LEU A 112 4.54 12.28 4.76
CA LEU A 112 5.13 10.99 4.45
C LEU A 112 5.10 10.11 5.71
N VAL A 113 4.47 8.96 5.59
CA VAL A 113 4.38 7.95 6.65
C VAL A 113 4.99 6.66 6.10
N GLY A 114 5.81 6.00 6.90
CA GLY A 114 6.29 4.65 6.63
C GLY A 114 5.57 3.65 7.53
N LEU A 115 5.28 2.47 6.98
CA LEU A 115 4.81 1.31 7.72
C LEU A 115 5.81 0.18 7.50
N THR A 116 6.60 -0.13 8.51
CA THR A 116 7.42 -1.34 8.54
C THR A 116 6.50 -2.53 8.75
N TYR A 117 6.45 -3.42 7.75
CA TYR A 117 5.53 -4.55 7.73
C TYR A 117 6.30 -5.86 7.51
N ILE A 118 6.53 -6.60 8.59
CA ILE A 118 7.24 -7.89 8.60
C ILE A 118 6.32 -8.90 9.28
N LYS A 119 5.52 -9.58 8.48
CA LYS A 119 4.44 -10.47 8.95
C LYS A 119 4.99 -11.68 9.72
N GLU A 120 6.14 -12.22 9.33
CA GLU A 120 6.81 -13.35 9.97
C GLU A 120 7.21 -13.07 11.43
N HIS A 121 7.38 -11.79 11.77
CA HIS A 121 7.72 -11.33 13.11
C HIS A 121 6.59 -10.55 13.78
N GLU A 122 5.39 -10.53 13.17
CA GLU A 122 4.23 -9.78 13.66
C GLU A 122 4.51 -8.27 13.86
N ILE A 123 5.42 -7.72 13.04
CA ILE A 123 5.80 -6.32 13.13
C ILE A 123 4.91 -5.49 12.20
N ILE A 124 4.12 -4.62 12.80
CA ILE A 124 3.32 -3.58 12.13
C ILE A 124 3.64 -2.27 12.83
N ALA A 125 4.63 -1.51 12.32
CA ALA A 125 5.14 -0.33 12.99
C ALA A 125 5.09 0.91 12.08
N PHE A 126 4.30 1.91 12.49
CA PHE A 126 4.18 3.18 11.79
C PHE A 126 5.24 4.18 12.26
N HIS A 127 5.81 4.92 11.31
CA HIS A 127 6.75 6.00 11.58
C HIS A 127 6.51 7.16 10.61
N THR A 128 6.75 8.38 11.07
CA THR A 128 6.49 9.61 10.29
C THR A 128 7.79 10.31 9.90
N HIS A 129 7.82 10.85 8.67
CA HIS A 129 8.94 11.58 8.11
C HIS A 129 8.51 13.01 7.72
N ASN A 130 8.10 13.81 8.70
CA ASN A 130 7.50 15.12 8.45
C ASN A 130 8.35 16.26 9.06
N PRO A 131 9.55 16.54 8.51
CA PRO A 131 10.34 17.68 8.97
C PRO A 131 9.58 19.00 8.70
N SER A 132 9.82 20.00 9.54
CA SER A 132 9.19 21.30 9.40
C SER A 132 9.43 21.90 8.01
N ASN A 133 8.43 22.58 7.47
CA ASN A 133 8.52 23.27 6.16
C ASN A 133 8.78 22.32 4.98
N THR A 134 8.29 21.11 5.06
CA THR A 134 8.41 20.09 4.01
C THR A 134 7.03 19.54 3.64
N LEU A 135 6.75 19.45 2.35
CA LEU A 135 5.50 18.91 1.80
C LEU A 135 5.82 17.80 0.81
N TYR A 136 5.38 16.57 1.09
CA TYR A 136 5.57 15.43 0.22
C TYR A 136 4.41 15.30 -0.77
N HIS A 137 4.69 15.44 -2.05
CA HIS A 137 3.67 15.42 -3.11
C HIS A 137 3.43 14.05 -3.69
N ASP A 138 4.49 13.26 -3.86
CA ASP A 138 4.41 11.92 -4.44
C ASP A 138 5.61 11.08 -4.03
N VAL A 139 5.49 9.76 -4.23
CA VAL A 139 6.50 8.78 -3.85
C VAL A 139 6.52 7.64 -4.86
N ALA A 140 7.73 7.16 -5.16
CA ALA A 140 7.96 6.00 -6.02
C ALA A 140 9.11 5.16 -5.48
N VAL A 141 9.02 3.85 -5.66
CA VAL A 141 10.11 2.93 -5.38
C VAL A 141 10.69 2.43 -6.69
N ILE A 142 12.00 2.52 -6.84
CA ILE A 142 12.73 2.09 -8.02
C ILE A 142 13.71 1.00 -7.57
N PRO A 143 13.69 -0.20 -8.17
CA PRO A 143 14.67 -1.23 -7.88
C PRO A 143 16.09 -0.75 -8.18
N GLY A 144 16.95 -0.73 -7.17
CA GLY A 144 18.36 -0.38 -7.31
C GLY A 144 19.26 -1.62 -7.40
N PHE A 145 20.57 -1.42 -7.45
CA PHE A 145 21.52 -2.53 -7.59
C PHE A 145 21.68 -3.37 -6.31
N LEU A 146 21.65 -2.75 -5.14
CA LEU A 146 21.78 -3.40 -3.83
C LEU A 146 20.50 -3.38 -3.02
N ASN A 147 19.76 -2.29 -3.09
CA ASN A 147 18.52 -2.05 -2.36
C ASN A 147 17.57 -1.25 -3.23
N ASP A 148 16.29 -1.31 -2.92
CA ASP A 148 15.29 -0.46 -3.54
C ASP A 148 15.50 1.01 -3.12
N GLU A 149 15.41 1.92 -4.09
CA GLU A 149 15.53 3.35 -3.87
C GLU A 149 14.14 3.98 -3.70
N LEU A 150 13.97 4.71 -2.60
CA LEU A 150 12.78 5.51 -2.39
C LEU A 150 12.98 6.92 -2.95
N TRP A 151 12.26 7.23 -4.02
CA TRP A 151 12.20 8.55 -4.63
C TRP A 151 10.98 9.32 -4.17
N VAL A 152 11.17 10.58 -3.79
CA VAL A 152 10.09 11.45 -3.34
C VAL A 152 10.08 12.75 -4.11
N THR A 153 8.89 13.23 -4.47
CA THR A 153 8.67 14.59 -4.93
C THR A 153 8.29 15.44 -3.73
N VAL A 154 9.13 16.39 -3.37
CA VAL A 154 9.02 17.16 -2.13
C VAL A 154 9.17 18.65 -2.38
N SER A 155 8.36 19.48 -1.70
CA SER A 155 8.54 20.92 -1.65
C SER A 155 9.13 21.32 -0.30
N ARG A 156 10.24 22.03 -0.33
CA ARG A 156 10.90 22.59 0.86
C ARG A 156 10.81 24.11 0.86
N TYR A 157 10.57 24.69 2.04
CA TYR A 157 10.58 26.15 2.21
C TYR A 157 12.03 26.64 2.30
N LEU A 158 12.51 27.27 1.23
CA LEU A 158 13.88 27.77 1.08
C LEU A 158 13.85 29.23 0.57
N ASP A 159 14.61 30.10 1.19
CA ASP A 159 14.74 31.50 0.79
C ASP A 159 13.40 32.25 0.66
N GLY A 160 12.47 32.03 1.57
CA GLY A 160 11.18 32.70 1.60
C GLY A 160 10.10 32.11 0.68
N GLN A 161 10.35 30.98 -0.01
CA GLN A 161 9.38 30.35 -0.90
C GLN A 161 9.49 28.82 -0.88
N TYR A 162 8.43 28.12 -1.28
CA TYR A 162 8.47 26.67 -1.53
C TYR A 162 9.13 26.37 -2.88
N LYS A 163 10.13 25.50 -2.86
CA LYS A 163 10.80 24.96 -4.04
C LYS A 163 10.59 23.47 -4.11
N THR A 164 10.15 22.96 -5.26
CA THR A 164 9.88 21.51 -5.46
C THR A 164 11.12 20.83 -6.04
N HIS A 165 11.46 19.71 -5.46
CA HIS A 165 12.61 18.87 -5.82
C HIS A 165 12.19 17.41 -5.94
N GLN A 166 13.01 16.62 -6.62
CA GLN A 166 13.01 15.17 -6.52
C GLN A 166 14.21 14.76 -5.67
N GLU A 167 13.96 13.98 -4.63
CA GLU A 167 14.96 13.53 -3.69
C GLU A 167 14.92 12.01 -3.56
N VAL A 168 16.07 11.42 -3.25
CA VAL A 168 16.20 10.00 -2.91
C VAL A 168 16.44 9.88 -1.41
N LEU A 169 15.65 9.05 -0.73
CA LEU A 169 15.97 8.65 0.63
C LEU A 169 17.05 7.56 0.58
N VAL A 170 18.24 7.93 1.01
CA VAL A 170 19.39 7.00 1.06
C VAL A 170 19.50 6.43 2.46
N TRP A 171 19.52 5.12 2.55
CA TRP A 171 19.87 4.41 3.77
C TRP A 171 21.36 4.64 4.08
N ARG A 172 21.64 5.15 5.27
CA ARG A 172 23.01 5.13 5.79
C ARG A 172 23.11 3.89 6.68
N PRO A 173 23.96 2.93 6.35
CA PRO A 173 24.32 1.89 7.30
C PRO A 173 24.92 2.54 8.54
N LEU A 174 24.48 2.11 9.70
CA LEU A 174 25.03 2.51 11.01
C LEU A 174 26.47 2.02 11.14
#